data_be2f1b1f58b94a98cc0f85fe664677b8
#
_entry.id   be2f1b1f58b94a98cc0f85fe664677b8
#
_cell.length_a   1.000
_cell.length_b   1.000
_cell.length_c   1.000
_cell.angle_alpha   90.00
_cell.angle_beta   90.00
_cell.angle_gamma   90.00
#
_symmetry.space_group_name_H-M   'P 1'
#
loop_
_entity.id
_entity.type
_entity.pdbx_description
1 polymer ?
#
loop_
_entity_poly.entity_id
_entity_poly.type
_entity_poly.pdbx_seq_one_letter_code
_entity_poly.pdbx_strand_id
1 'polypeptide(L)'
;EICTKLSESLTSLDFKISESSSFDLSNFNQSNTILTEILLPVVDFYSPLSDISQAELKDAEIIKKYNVELVDFRNITTSQKVISLDQKYFLDNFTSGAKFITWNLTGNPATFPAVQEALKSLSFSNPPSKTNVVSFAETGVTALSRRLTYKLGQVGGNAEYFTEKIKDFLSSKTYTHISNEVSFSDNCQGGYTTTTLCADWKMMGAITSLGTDIVELTGNHNNDYGAENNVKSIAAYREKNLKLVGGGENLAAAKIPLDVNDQIKL
;
A
#
# COMPACT_ATOMS: atom_id res chain seq x y z
N GLU A 1 -21.85 1.27 -23.61
CA GLU A 1 -22.08 2.63 -23.06
C GLU A 1 -21.10 3.66 -23.65
N ILE A 2 -19.81 3.37 -23.76
CA ILE A 2 -18.77 4.24 -24.36
C ILE A 2 -19.09 4.52 -25.83
N CYS A 3 -19.35 3.48 -26.61
CA CYS A 3 -19.65 3.61 -28.04
C CYS A 3 -20.93 4.40 -28.29
N THR A 4 -21.94 4.28 -27.44
CA THR A 4 -23.21 5.00 -27.57
C THR A 4 -23.07 6.49 -27.31
N LYS A 5 -22.37 6.85 -26.22
CA LYS A 5 -22.11 8.27 -25.86
C LYS A 5 -21.19 8.97 -26.84
N LEU A 6 -20.22 8.27 -27.43
CA LEU A 6 -19.32 8.80 -28.45
C LEU A 6 -20.03 8.98 -29.83
N SER A 7 -20.90 8.04 -30.19
CA SER A 7 -21.59 8.11 -31.48
C SER A 7 -22.50 9.34 -31.61
N GLU A 8 -23.12 9.79 -30.52
CA GLU A 8 -23.99 10.96 -30.50
C GLU A 8 -23.22 12.28 -30.64
N SER A 9 -21.98 12.35 -30.14
CA SER A 9 -21.19 13.59 -30.13
C SER A 9 -20.24 13.73 -31.33
N LEU A 10 -19.94 12.66 -32.06
CA LEU A 10 -18.82 12.61 -33.01
C LEU A 10 -19.18 11.99 -34.37
N THR A 11 -20.45 11.97 -34.74
CA THR A 11 -20.97 11.33 -35.96
C THR A 11 -20.38 11.90 -37.29
N SER A 12 -19.63 12.99 -37.23
CA SER A 12 -19.03 13.62 -38.41
C SER A 12 -17.56 13.30 -38.64
N LEU A 13 -16.94 12.54 -37.78
CA LEU A 13 -15.49 12.23 -37.83
C LEU A 13 -15.25 10.82 -38.38
N ASP A 14 -14.32 10.69 -39.32
CA ASP A 14 -13.92 9.38 -39.90
C ASP A 14 -12.95 8.62 -38.95
N PHE A 15 -13.52 7.91 -37.99
CA PHE A 15 -12.77 7.03 -37.08
C PHE A 15 -13.56 5.77 -36.73
N LYS A 16 -12.85 4.78 -36.27
CA LYS A 16 -13.39 3.55 -35.66
C LYS A 16 -12.72 3.29 -34.32
N ILE A 17 -13.49 2.73 -33.39
CA ILE A 17 -12.98 2.26 -32.12
C ILE A 17 -12.83 0.74 -32.21
N SER A 18 -11.66 0.23 -31.88
CA SER A 18 -11.38 -1.21 -31.83
C SER A 18 -10.93 -1.60 -30.43
N GLU A 19 -11.41 -2.75 -29.98
CA GLU A 19 -11.00 -3.38 -28.73
C GLU A 19 -9.86 -4.37 -28.99
N SER A 20 -8.88 -4.41 -28.09
CA SER A 20 -7.88 -5.47 -28.01
C SER A 20 -7.63 -5.85 -26.56
N SER A 21 -7.28 -7.10 -26.29
CA SER A 21 -6.98 -7.56 -24.94
C SER A 21 -5.64 -8.26 -24.87
N SER A 22 -4.93 -8.06 -23.76
CA SER A 22 -3.63 -8.69 -23.47
C SER A 22 -3.43 -8.86 -21.98
N PHE A 23 -2.44 -9.65 -21.58
CA PHE A 23 -1.96 -9.74 -20.21
C PHE A 23 -0.63 -8.99 -19.97
N ASP A 24 -0.18 -8.23 -20.98
CA ASP A 24 1.02 -7.41 -20.92
C ASP A 24 0.82 -6.10 -21.72
N LEU A 25 1.12 -4.97 -21.12
CA LEU A 25 1.02 -3.65 -21.74
C LEU A 25 2.30 -3.18 -22.43
N SER A 26 3.42 -3.89 -22.29
CA SER A 26 4.72 -3.44 -22.83
C SER A 26 4.75 -3.24 -24.35
N ASN A 27 3.82 -3.88 -25.06
CA ASN A 27 3.75 -3.87 -26.53
C ASN A 27 2.64 -2.96 -27.09
N PHE A 28 1.95 -2.18 -26.25
CA PHE A 28 0.88 -1.31 -26.73
C PHE A 28 1.39 0.02 -27.31
N ASN A 29 0.86 0.38 -28.48
CA ASN A 29 1.08 1.70 -29.05
C ASN A 29 0.19 2.73 -28.34
N GLN A 30 0.76 3.47 -27.40
CA GLN A 30 0.05 4.45 -26.57
C GLN A 30 -0.56 5.64 -27.36
N SER A 31 -0.11 5.90 -28.59
CA SER A 31 -0.55 7.07 -29.36
C SER A 31 -2.01 7.03 -29.78
N ASN A 32 -2.57 5.84 -29.94
CA ASN A 32 -3.94 5.64 -30.41
C ASN A 32 -4.90 5.08 -29.33
N THR A 33 -4.36 4.76 -28.14
CA THR A 33 -5.16 4.20 -27.05
C THR A 33 -5.96 5.33 -26.38
N ILE A 34 -7.27 5.15 -26.30
CA ILE A 34 -8.20 6.10 -25.65
C ILE A 34 -8.57 5.70 -24.24
N LEU A 35 -8.61 4.40 -23.97
CA LEU A 35 -8.93 3.86 -22.67
C LEU A 35 -8.20 2.52 -22.49
N THR A 36 -7.75 2.28 -21.27
CA THR A 36 -7.28 0.97 -20.81
C THR A 36 -8.08 0.55 -19.60
N GLU A 37 -8.81 -0.54 -19.70
CA GLU A 37 -9.43 -1.19 -18.55
C GLU A 37 -8.44 -2.20 -17.97
N ILE A 38 -8.33 -2.22 -16.65
CA ILE A 38 -7.42 -3.10 -15.92
C ILE A 38 -8.27 -4.05 -15.09
N LEU A 39 -8.30 -5.30 -15.51
CA LEU A 39 -9.05 -6.35 -14.83
C LEU A 39 -8.10 -7.18 -13.98
N LEU A 40 -8.27 -7.12 -12.67
CA LEU A 40 -7.48 -7.88 -11.71
C LEU A 40 -8.18 -9.19 -11.37
N PRO A 41 -7.44 -10.30 -11.23
CA PRO A 41 -8.01 -11.53 -10.72
C PRO A 41 -8.28 -11.37 -9.22
N VAL A 42 -9.54 -11.60 -8.84
CA VAL A 42 -9.99 -11.52 -7.46
C VAL A 42 -10.69 -12.80 -7.05
N VAL A 43 -10.65 -13.07 -5.77
CA VAL A 43 -11.38 -14.17 -5.10
C VAL A 43 -12.02 -13.63 -3.83
N ASP A 44 -12.88 -14.42 -3.20
CA ASP A 44 -13.38 -14.10 -1.87
C ASP A 44 -12.24 -13.86 -0.88
N PHE A 45 -12.38 -12.90 0.03
CA PHE A 45 -11.31 -12.46 0.93
C PHE A 45 -10.65 -13.61 1.70
N TYR A 46 -11.43 -14.61 2.13
CA TYR A 46 -10.94 -15.79 2.87
C TYR A 46 -10.52 -16.97 1.99
N SER A 47 -10.54 -16.84 0.66
CA SER A 47 -10.09 -17.90 -0.25
C SER A 47 -8.62 -18.26 0.01
N PRO A 48 -8.24 -19.55 0.03
CA PRO A 48 -6.85 -19.95 0.16
C PRO A 48 -6.03 -19.69 -1.12
N LEU A 49 -6.68 -19.41 -2.27
CA LEU A 49 -5.98 -19.14 -3.51
C LEU A 49 -5.24 -17.81 -3.42
N SER A 50 -3.97 -17.78 -3.83
CA SER A 50 -3.11 -16.59 -3.81
C SER A 50 -2.51 -16.26 -5.17
N ASP A 51 -2.55 -17.20 -6.11
CA ASP A 51 -2.05 -17.04 -7.49
C ASP A 51 -2.94 -17.81 -8.46
N ILE A 52 -3.02 -17.35 -9.69
CA ILE A 52 -3.66 -18.06 -10.80
C ILE A 52 -2.86 -17.81 -12.08
N SER A 53 -2.69 -18.83 -12.90
CA SER A 53 -2.08 -18.68 -14.22
C SER A 53 -3.09 -18.26 -15.29
N GLN A 54 -2.60 -17.67 -16.39
CA GLN A 54 -3.43 -17.37 -17.55
C GLN A 54 -4.10 -18.63 -18.15
N ALA A 55 -3.48 -19.80 -18.00
CA ALA A 55 -4.06 -21.08 -18.43
C ALA A 55 -5.24 -21.47 -17.53
N GLU A 56 -5.07 -21.34 -16.22
CA GLU A 56 -6.13 -21.66 -15.23
C GLU A 56 -7.31 -20.68 -15.30
N LEU A 57 -7.11 -19.45 -15.75
CA LEU A 57 -8.21 -18.50 -16.03
C LEU A 57 -9.14 -18.96 -17.15
N LYS A 58 -8.77 -20.00 -17.92
CA LYS A 58 -9.62 -20.62 -18.94
C LYS A 58 -10.29 -21.91 -18.44
N ASP A 59 -9.92 -22.36 -17.25
CA ASP A 59 -10.48 -23.58 -16.64
C ASP A 59 -11.72 -23.24 -15.82
N ALA A 60 -12.88 -23.62 -16.33
CA ALA A 60 -14.17 -23.34 -15.69
C ALA A 60 -14.32 -24.02 -14.31
N GLU A 61 -13.64 -25.14 -14.05
CA GLU A 61 -13.71 -25.84 -12.77
C GLU A 61 -12.90 -25.07 -11.70
N ILE A 62 -11.71 -24.59 -12.04
CA ILE A 62 -10.88 -23.77 -11.14
C ILE A 62 -11.59 -22.45 -10.82
N ILE A 63 -12.09 -21.77 -11.85
CA ILE A 63 -12.85 -20.53 -11.69
C ILE A 63 -14.04 -20.75 -10.75
N LYS A 64 -14.83 -21.78 -10.97
CA LYS A 64 -16.01 -22.10 -10.15
C LYS A 64 -15.61 -22.49 -8.72
N LYS A 65 -14.57 -23.30 -8.56
CA LYS A 65 -14.12 -23.83 -7.27
C LYS A 65 -13.70 -22.73 -6.32
N TYR A 66 -12.99 -21.70 -6.82
CA TYR A 66 -12.43 -20.63 -6.00
C TYR A 66 -13.16 -19.29 -6.15
N ASN A 67 -14.27 -19.28 -6.92
CA ASN A 67 -15.00 -18.05 -7.25
C ASN A 67 -14.08 -16.97 -7.81
N VAL A 68 -13.29 -17.32 -8.83
CA VAL A 68 -12.34 -16.37 -9.44
C VAL A 68 -13.08 -15.46 -10.41
N GLU A 69 -12.91 -14.17 -10.25
CA GLU A 69 -13.46 -13.16 -11.14
C GLU A 69 -12.34 -12.24 -11.66
N LEU A 70 -12.54 -11.68 -12.85
CA LEU A 70 -11.74 -10.59 -13.37
C LEU A 70 -12.52 -9.28 -13.18
N VAL A 71 -12.10 -8.46 -12.24
CA VAL A 71 -12.80 -7.25 -11.82
C VAL A 71 -11.98 -6.02 -12.14
N ASP A 72 -12.62 -4.99 -12.72
CA ASP A 72 -11.96 -3.69 -12.90
C ASP A 72 -11.45 -3.19 -11.54
N PHE A 73 -10.19 -2.78 -11.49
CA PHE A 73 -9.53 -2.38 -10.24
C PHE A 73 -10.30 -1.31 -9.45
N ARG A 74 -11.11 -0.49 -10.11
CA ARG A 74 -11.97 0.54 -9.50
C ARG A 74 -13.20 -0.03 -8.78
N ASN A 75 -13.58 -1.24 -9.11
CA ASN A 75 -14.79 -1.90 -8.62
C ASN A 75 -14.51 -3.01 -7.59
N ILE A 76 -13.26 -3.18 -7.18
CA ILE A 76 -12.89 -4.17 -6.15
C ILE A 76 -13.47 -3.74 -4.81
N THR A 77 -14.10 -4.69 -4.13
CA THR A 77 -14.76 -4.47 -2.84
C THR A 77 -13.95 -5.03 -1.68
N THR A 78 -14.28 -4.63 -0.47
CA THR A 78 -13.62 -5.12 0.76
C THR A 78 -13.85 -6.61 1.05
N SER A 79 -14.84 -7.25 0.40
CA SER A 79 -15.08 -8.69 0.48
C SER A 79 -14.20 -9.51 -0.48
N GLN A 80 -13.44 -8.86 -1.32
CA GLN A 80 -12.59 -9.48 -2.33
C GLN A 80 -11.11 -9.30 -1.99
N LYS A 81 -10.30 -10.27 -2.40
CA LYS A 81 -8.84 -10.27 -2.33
C LYS A 81 -8.29 -10.36 -3.74
N VAL A 82 -7.41 -9.44 -4.11
CA VAL A 82 -6.61 -9.54 -5.34
C VAL A 82 -5.58 -10.64 -5.18
N ILE A 83 -5.50 -11.52 -6.17
CA ILE A 83 -4.47 -12.56 -6.26
C ILE A 83 -3.49 -12.25 -7.39
N SER A 84 -2.30 -12.84 -7.34
CA SER A 84 -1.33 -12.68 -8.44
C SER A 84 -1.79 -13.43 -9.70
N LEU A 85 -1.32 -12.96 -10.85
CA LEU A 85 -1.48 -13.61 -12.15
C LEU A 85 -0.10 -14.00 -12.68
N ASP A 86 0.15 -15.30 -12.86
CA ASP A 86 1.48 -15.82 -13.21
C ASP A 86 2.57 -15.33 -12.24
N GLN A 87 2.28 -15.33 -10.93
CA GLN A 87 3.15 -14.87 -9.84
C GLN A 87 3.51 -13.38 -9.88
N LYS A 88 2.72 -12.57 -10.58
CA LYS A 88 2.91 -11.12 -10.68
C LYS A 88 1.69 -10.38 -10.16
N TYR A 89 1.90 -9.37 -9.31
CA TYR A 89 0.86 -8.42 -8.94
C TYR A 89 0.92 -7.20 -9.84
N PHE A 90 -0.24 -6.69 -10.22
CA PHE A 90 -0.33 -5.48 -11.05
C PHE A 90 0.42 -4.30 -10.44
N LEU A 91 0.31 -4.10 -9.13
CA LEU A 91 0.95 -2.98 -8.43
C LEU A 91 2.48 -3.06 -8.36
N ASP A 92 3.11 -4.19 -8.73
CA ASP A 92 4.57 -4.29 -8.74
C ASP A 92 5.20 -3.50 -9.89
N ASN A 93 4.56 -3.49 -11.05
CA ASN A 93 5.13 -2.84 -12.25
C ASN A 93 4.13 -2.11 -13.15
N PHE A 94 2.81 -2.23 -12.92
CA PHE A 94 1.73 -1.61 -13.69
C PHE A 94 1.61 -2.05 -15.15
N THR A 95 2.32 -3.09 -15.56
CA THR A 95 2.33 -3.59 -16.95
C THR A 95 1.99 -5.07 -17.08
N SER A 96 1.92 -5.80 -15.97
CA SER A 96 1.61 -7.23 -15.90
C SER A 96 0.82 -7.55 -14.63
N GLY A 97 0.44 -8.81 -14.43
CA GLY A 97 -0.36 -9.22 -13.26
C GLY A 97 -1.85 -8.86 -13.35
N ALA A 98 -2.31 -8.48 -14.54
CA ALA A 98 -3.70 -8.14 -14.84
C ALA A 98 -4.05 -8.55 -16.27
N LYS A 99 -5.36 -8.60 -16.58
CA LYS A 99 -5.84 -8.58 -17.95
C LYS A 99 -6.13 -7.14 -18.34
N PHE A 100 -5.57 -6.69 -19.45
CA PHE A 100 -5.77 -5.36 -20.01
C PHE A 100 -6.72 -5.43 -21.18
N ILE A 101 -7.71 -4.55 -21.21
CA ILE A 101 -8.57 -4.31 -22.37
C ILE A 101 -8.27 -2.89 -22.82
N THR A 102 -7.78 -2.73 -24.04
CA THR A 102 -7.47 -1.43 -24.62
C THR A 102 -8.45 -1.10 -25.73
N TRP A 103 -8.92 0.13 -25.69
CA TRP A 103 -9.76 0.72 -26.71
C TRP A 103 -8.93 1.68 -27.53
N ASN A 104 -8.81 1.42 -28.83
CA ASN A 104 -7.90 2.13 -29.71
C ASN A 104 -8.67 2.84 -30.82
N LEU A 105 -8.21 4.05 -31.17
CA LEU A 105 -8.68 4.75 -32.36
C LEU A 105 -8.01 4.20 -33.62
N THR A 106 -8.82 3.96 -34.64
CA THR A 106 -8.37 3.63 -35.98
C THR A 106 -9.07 4.53 -36.98
N GLY A 107 -8.39 4.96 -38.04
CA GLY A 107 -8.92 5.91 -39.04
C GLY A 107 -7.94 7.04 -39.31
N ASN A 108 -8.46 8.23 -39.61
CA ASN A 108 -7.60 9.37 -39.92
C ASN A 108 -6.94 9.96 -38.67
N PRO A 109 -5.61 9.92 -38.51
CA PRO A 109 -4.90 10.42 -37.33
C PRO A 109 -5.17 11.91 -37.02
N ALA A 110 -5.52 12.71 -38.02
CA ALA A 110 -5.81 14.14 -37.84
C ALA A 110 -7.06 14.37 -36.96
N THR A 111 -7.97 13.40 -36.85
CA THR A 111 -9.18 13.48 -36.04
C THR A 111 -8.97 13.04 -34.60
N PHE A 112 -7.87 12.31 -34.28
CA PHE A 112 -7.62 11.73 -32.96
C PHE A 112 -7.58 12.75 -31.81
N PRO A 113 -6.92 13.92 -31.94
CA PRO A 113 -6.93 14.93 -30.88
C PRO A 113 -8.32 15.41 -30.46
N ALA A 114 -9.22 15.62 -31.44
CA ALA A 114 -10.58 16.04 -31.17
C ALA A 114 -11.39 14.95 -30.43
N VAL A 115 -11.19 13.68 -30.80
CA VAL A 115 -11.83 12.55 -30.13
C VAL A 115 -11.28 12.39 -28.72
N GLN A 116 -9.97 12.50 -28.52
CA GLN A 116 -9.34 12.42 -27.20
C GLN A 116 -9.81 13.54 -26.27
N GLU A 117 -9.99 14.75 -26.78
CA GLU A 117 -10.50 15.87 -25.99
C GLU A 117 -11.98 15.67 -25.59
N ALA A 118 -12.81 15.17 -26.51
CA ALA A 118 -14.19 14.81 -26.21
C ALA A 118 -14.28 13.70 -25.14
N LEU A 119 -13.35 12.73 -25.16
CA LEU A 119 -13.27 11.65 -24.17
C LEU A 119 -12.88 12.14 -22.77
N LYS A 120 -12.04 13.15 -22.66
CA LYS A 120 -11.71 13.77 -21.35
C LYS A 120 -12.96 14.30 -20.65
N SER A 121 -13.92 14.82 -21.39
CA SER A 121 -15.19 15.30 -20.83
C SER A 121 -16.08 14.19 -20.26
N LEU A 122 -15.84 12.94 -20.66
CA LEU A 122 -16.60 11.76 -20.20
C LEU A 122 -16.04 11.14 -18.90
N SER A 123 -15.08 11.79 -18.27
CA SER A 123 -14.51 11.38 -16.98
C SER A 123 -13.94 9.94 -16.95
N PHE A 124 -13.40 9.48 -18.07
CA PHE A 124 -12.62 8.22 -18.03
C PHE A 124 -11.30 8.49 -17.29
N SER A 125 -11.17 7.91 -16.10
CA SER A 125 -9.91 7.96 -15.36
C SER A 125 -8.86 7.13 -16.10
N ASN A 126 -7.72 7.72 -16.39
CA ASN A 126 -6.56 6.97 -16.83
C ASN A 126 -6.21 5.89 -15.78
N PRO A 127 -5.66 4.74 -16.21
CA PRO A 127 -5.20 3.74 -15.26
C PRO A 127 -4.21 4.36 -14.28
N PRO A 128 -4.14 3.87 -13.03
CA PRO A 128 -3.17 4.35 -12.06
C PRO A 128 -1.77 4.19 -12.65
N SER A 129 -0.96 5.23 -12.53
CA SER A 129 0.47 5.16 -12.82
C SER A 129 1.23 4.90 -11.53
N LYS A 130 2.44 4.37 -11.62
CA LYS A 130 3.30 4.15 -10.46
C LYS A 130 3.50 5.42 -9.63
N THR A 131 3.45 6.59 -10.25
CA THR A 131 3.59 7.89 -9.58
C THR A 131 2.37 8.28 -8.74
N ASN A 132 1.21 7.65 -8.98
CA ASN A 132 -0.04 7.94 -8.29
C ASN A 132 -0.41 6.88 -7.25
N VAL A 133 0.45 5.90 -7.04
CA VAL A 133 0.23 4.82 -6.07
C VAL A 133 1.19 4.96 -4.91
N VAL A 134 0.63 4.94 -3.71
CA VAL A 134 1.36 4.97 -2.45
C VAL A 134 1.32 3.58 -1.83
N SER A 135 2.49 3.01 -1.57
CA SER A 135 2.59 1.78 -0.79
C SER A 135 2.71 2.11 0.69
N PHE A 136 1.84 1.51 1.50
CA PHE A 136 1.80 1.71 2.93
C PHE A 136 2.01 0.37 3.64
N ALA A 137 3.00 0.30 4.54
CA ALA A 137 3.20 -0.85 5.40
C ALA A 137 2.75 -0.52 6.82
N GLU A 138 1.80 -1.28 7.34
CA GLU A 138 1.37 -1.21 8.74
C GLU A 138 1.87 -2.45 9.48
N THR A 139 2.58 -2.25 10.57
CA THR A 139 2.94 -3.34 11.47
C THR A 139 1.96 -3.39 12.64
N GLY A 140 1.81 -4.55 13.24
CA GLY A 140 1.14 -4.68 14.53
C GLY A 140 1.98 -4.09 15.68
N VAL A 141 1.57 -4.39 16.92
CA VAL A 141 2.23 -3.90 18.12
C VAL A 141 3.72 -4.25 18.13
N THR A 142 4.53 -3.23 18.28
CA THR A 142 5.98 -3.29 18.38
C THR A 142 6.38 -3.00 19.81
N ALA A 143 6.49 -4.03 20.64
CA ALA A 143 6.94 -3.91 22.03
C ALA A 143 8.44 -4.18 22.12
N LEU A 144 9.26 -3.15 22.05
CA LEU A 144 10.74 -3.24 22.12
C LEU A 144 11.24 -3.46 23.56
N SER A 145 10.66 -4.44 24.24
CA SER A 145 10.73 -4.63 25.68
C SER A 145 11.04 -6.10 26.05
N ARG A 146 11.11 -6.38 27.32
CA ARG A 146 11.25 -7.74 27.91
C ARG A 146 12.44 -8.52 27.34
N ARG A 147 12.16 -9.63 26.64
CA ARG A 147 13.18 -10.50 26.03
C ARG A 147 14.01 -9.78 24.98
N LEU A 148 13.46 -8.79 24.29
CA LEU A 148 14.22 -8.00 23.31
C LEU A 148 15.28 -7.16 24.02
N THR A 149 14.96 -6.52 25.16
CA THR A 149 15.93 -5.76 25.96
C THR A 149 17.06 -6.68 26.47
N TYR A 150 16.73 -7.89 26.96
CA TYR A 150 17.74 -8.87 27.36
C TYR A 150 18.62 -9.31 26.17
N LYS A 151 17.98 -9.62 25.03
CA LYS A 151 18.70 -10.02 23.80
C LYS A 151 19.58 -8.89 23.26
N LEU A 152 19.17 -7.64 23.41
CA LEU A 152 19.96 -6.47 23.00
C LEU A 152 21.34 -6.47 23.68
N GLY A 153 21.40 -6.78 24.97
CA GLY A 153 22.66 -6.94 25.67
C GLY A 153 23.55 -8.05 25.09
N GLN A 154 22.94 -9.19 24.70
CA GLN A 154 23.67 -10.32 24.11
C GLN A 154 24.25 -10.03 22.71
N VAL A 155 23.63 -9.12 21.97
CA VAL A 155 24.09 -8.69 20.62
C VAL A 155 24.91 -7.40 20.69
N GLY A 156 25.50 -7.08 21.84
CA GLY A 156 26.36 -5.92 22.00
C GLY A 156 25.67 -4.56 21.87
N GLY A 157 24.35 -4.51 22.07
CA GLY A 157 23.55 -3.29 21.92
C GLY A 157 23.17 -2.98 20.45
N ASN A 158 23.37 -3.91 19.53
CA ASN A 158 22.99 -3.75 18.13
C ASN A 158 21.49 -3.98 17.94
N ALA A 159 20.71 -2.91 17.88
CA ALA A 159 19.26 -2.97 17.70
C ALA A 159 18.84 -3.39 16.28
N GLU A 160 19.66 -3.18 15.27
CA GLU A 160 19.37 -3.59 13.89
C GLU A 160 19.32 -5.11 13.72
N TYR A 161 19.93 -5.87 14.66
CA TYR A 161 19.79 -7.32 14.71
C TYR A 161 18.33 -7.80 14.68
N PHE A 162 17.40 -7.03 15.27
CA PHE A 162 15.99 -7.39 15.34
C PHE A 162 15.21 -7.13 14.06
N THR A 163 15.76 -6.32 13.17
CA THR A 163 15.11 -5.85 11.96
C THR A 163 15.71 -6.41 10.68
N GLU A 164 16.86 -7.07 10.77
CA GLU A 164 17.66 -7.54 9.63
C GLU A 164 16.87 -8.27 8.54
N LYS A 165 15.90 -9.10 8.94
CA LYS A 165 15.12 -9.92 7.99
C LYS A 165 13.96 -9.20 7.33
N ILE A 166 13.53 -8.05 7.85
CA ILE A 166 12.32 -7.34 7.38
C ILE A 166 12.59 -5.91 6.94
N LYS A 167 13.77 -5.35 7.26
CA LYS A 167 14.07 -3.94 7.00
C LYS A 167 13.97 -3.58 5.52
N ASP A 168 14.51 -4.41 4.62
CA ASP A 168 14.50 -4.13 3.19
C ASP A 168 13.07 -4.10 2.62
N PHE A 169 12.20 -5.00 3.12
CA PHE A 169 10.79 -5.01 2.73
C PHE A 169 10.06 -3.76 3.22
N LEU A 170 10.22 -3.39 4.49
CA LEU A 170 9.52 -2.23 5.08
C LEU A 170 10.05 -0.92 4.50
N SER A 171 11.36 -0.72 4.46
CA SER A 171 11.98 0.49 3.93
C SER A 171 11.78 0.71 2.43
N SER A 172 11.32 -0.32 1.70
CA SER A 172 10.95 -0.20 0.28
C SER A 172 9.57 0.45 0.06
N LYS A 173 8.79 0.65 1.11
CA LYS A 173 7.44 1.24 1.00
C LYS A 173 7.51 2.76 0.96
N THR A 174 6.46 3.38 0.44
CA THR A 174 6.34 4.85 0.43
C THR A 174 6.21 5.38 1.85
N TYR A 175 5.46 4.65 2.69
CA TYR A 175 5.34 4.92 4.12
C TYR A 175 5.40 3.63 4.91
N THR A 176 6.17 3.65 5.99
CA THR A 176 6.22 2.57 6.98
C THR A 176 5.71 3.08 8.32
N HIS A 177 4.64 2.47 8.79
CA HIS A 177 4.01 2.72 10.08
C HIS A 177 4.32 1.60 11.06
N ILE A 178 4.67 1.97 12.28
CA ILE A 178 4.80 1.05 13.41
C ILE A 178 3.92 1.49 14.57
N SER A 179 3.36 0.53 15.30
CA SER A 179 2.65 0.79 16.56
C SER A 179 3.58 0.48 17.73
N ASN A 180 4.18 1.50 18.35
CA ASN A 180 5.05 1.29 19.51
C ASN A 180 4.29 1.54 20.82
N GLU A 181 4.14 0.49 21.62
CA GLU A 181 3.34 0.53 22.84
C GLU A 181 4.13 0.93 24.10
N VAL A 182 5.45 1.16 24.02
CA VAL A 182 6.30 1.41 25.17
C VAL A 182 7.13 2.68 25.01
N SER A 183 7.33 3.42 26.10
CA SER A 183 8.28 4.54 26.12
C SER A 183 9.73 4.06 26.32
N PHE A 184 10.68 4.89 25.90
CA PHE A 184 12.10 4.70 26.19
C PHE A 184 12.45 5.21 27.58
N SER A 185 13.39 4.52 28.24
CA SER A 185 13.87 4.91 29.56
C SER A 185 15.33 4.54 29.75
N ASP A 186 16.10 5.43 30.41
CA ASP A 186 17.49 5.17 30.78
C ASP A 186 17.63 4.03 31.76
N ASN A 187 16.59 3.79 32.56
CA ASN A 187 16.56 2.77 33.61
C ASN A 187 15.75 1.54 33.18
N CYS A 188 15.60 1.29 31.88
CA CYS A 188 14.85 0.15 31.39
C CYS A 188 15.54 -1.17 31.75
N GLN A 189 14.95 -1.89 32.66
CA GLN A 189 15.42 -3.24 33.04
C GLN A 189 14.65 -4.29 32.29
N GLY A 190 15.34 -5.06 31.44
CA GLY A 190 14.75 -6.22 30.78
C GLY A 190 14.39 -7.32 31.76
N GLY A 191 13.11 -7.68 31.81
CA GLY A 191 12.62 -8.79 32.66
C GLY A 191 11.67 -9.69 31.93
N TYR A 192 11.67 -10.98 32.22
CA TYR A 192 10.79 -11.95 31.56
C TYR A 192 9.35 -11.91 32.06
N THR A 193 9.14 -11.46 33.29
CA THR A 193 7.87 -11.59 34.02
C THR A 193 7.25 -10.27 34.44
N THR A 194 7.90 -9.13 34.14
CA THR A 194 7.36 -7.82 34.53
C THR A 194 6.15 -7.45 33.66
N THR A 195 5.17 -6.82 34.29
CA THR A 195 4.01 -6.22 33.62
C THR A 195 4.23 -4.76 33.28
N THR A 196 5.27 -4.13 33.84
CA THR A 196 5.73 -2.77 33.52
C THR A 196 6.76 -2.84 32.40
N LEU A 197 6.49 -2.17 31.29
CA LEU A 197 7.26 -2.29 30.07
C LEU A 197 7.97 -0.96 29.73
N CYS A 198 9.21 -1.08 29.22
CA CYS A 198 9.99 0.02 28.66
C CYS A 198 10.91 -0.47 27.55
N ALA A 199 11.40 0.44 26.74
CA ALA A 199 12.46 0.19 25.78
C ALA A 199 13.78 0.85 26.22
N ASP A 200 14.90 0.16 26.00
CA ASP A 200 16.23 0.80 26.05
C ASP A 200 16.38 1.78 24.88
N TRP A 201 17.01 2.93 25.11
CA TRP A 201 17.22 3.95 24.07
C TRP A 201 17.92 3.44 22.80
N LYS A 202 18.78 2.45 22.93
CA LYS A 202 19.43 1.80 21.78
C LYS A 202 18.42 1.16 20.81
N MET A 203 17.24 0.77 21.31
CA MET A 203 16.16 0.22 20.47
C MET A 203 15.56 1.23 19.50
N MET A 204 15.82 2.53 19.64
CA MET A 204 15.50 3.52 18.62
C MET A 204 16.15 3.16 17.27
N GLY A 205 17.35 2.54 17.30
CA GLY A 205 17.99 2.03 16.09
C GLY A 205 17.18 0.96 15.35
N ALA A 206 16.42 0.14 16.06
CA ALA A 206 15.51 -0.83 15.40
C ALA A 206 14.39 -0.10 14.64
N ILE A 207 13.78 0.93 15.23
CA ILE A 207 12.72 1.72 14.60
C ILE A 207 13.25 2.43 13.34
N THR A 208 14.36 3.14 13.47
CA THR A 208 14.91 3.93 12.36
C THR A 208 15.45 3.07 11.22
N SER A 209 16.00 1.87 11.52
CA SER A 209 16.51 0.94 10.49
C SER A 209 15.43 0.34 9.60
N LEU A 210 14.17 0.36 10.04
CA LEU A 210 13.01 -0.11 9.24
C LEU A 210 12.57 0.89 8.18
N GLY A 211 13.17 2.09 8.11
CA GLY A 211 12.65 3.17 7.27
C GLY A 211 11.31 3.70 7.78
N THR A 212 11.11 3.68 9.11
CA THR A 212 9.86 4.13 9.72
C THR A 212 9.62 5.60 9.46
N ASP A 213 8.41 5.93 9.01
CA ASP A 213 7.94 7.31 8.80
C ASP A 213 6.96 7.73 9.90
N ILE A 214 6.17 6.78 10.39
CA ILE A 214 5.05 7.03 11.29
C ILE A 214 5.12 6.09 12.50
N VAL A 215 5.00 6.67 13.69
CA VAL A 215 4.89 5.93 14.95
C VAL A 215 3.53 6.19 15.57
N GLU A 216 2.76 5.13 15.75
CA GLU A 216 1.53 5.15 16.50
C GLU A 216 1.82 4.93 17.99
N LEU A 217 1.23 5.77 18.85
CA LEU A 217 1.45 5.81 20.29
C LEU A 217 0.18 5.40 21.09
N THR A 218 -0.61 4.47 20.58
CA THR A 218 -1.85 4.02 21.21
C THR A 218 -1.66 2.94 22.27
N GLY A 219 -0.44 2.47 22.47
CA GLY A 219 -0.12 1.41 23.43
C GLY A 219 -0.40 1.77 24.87
N ASN A 220 -0.93 0.82 25.64
CA ASN A 220 -1.28 1.00 27.05
C ASN A 220 -0.05 1.05 28.00
N HIS A 221 1.16 0.77 27.50
CA HIS A 221 2.41 0.75 28.26
C HIS A 221 3.27 2.02 28.09
N ASN A 222 2.79 3.03 27.36
CA ASN A 222 3.55 4.25 27.14
C ASN A 222 3.91 5.03 28.42
N ASN A 223 3.14 4.87 29.48
CA ASN A 223 3.37 5.57 30.76
C ASN A 223 3.86 4.64 31.90
N ASP A 224 4.21 3.41 31.63
CA ASP A 224 4.63 2.44 32.67
C ASP A 224 5.86 2.91 33.45
N TYR A 225 6.77 3.63 32.81
CA TYR A 225 7.95 4.25 33.43
C TYR A 225 7.77 5.77 33.64
N GLY A 226 6.51 6.22 33.72
CA GLY A 226 6.13 7.59 34.01
C GLY A 226 5.94 8.44 32.77
N ALA A 227 5.06 9.42 32.90
CA ALA A 227 4.69 10.36 31.81
C ALA A 227 5.91 11.14 31.27
N GLU A 228 6.93 11.40 32.11
CA GLU A 228 8.13 12.10 31.69
C GLU A 228 8.92 11.29 30.64
N ASN A 229 9.02 9.98 30.78
CA ASN A 229 9.69 9.12 29.81
C ASN A 229 8.89 9.02 28.49
N ASN A 230 7.56 9.05 28.57
CA ASN A 230 6.72 9.14 27.38
C ASN A 230 6.97 10.46 26.63
N VAL A 231 6.98 11.59 27.31
CA VAL A 231 7.26 12.90 26.70
C VAL A 231 8.67 12.94 26.08
N LYS A 232 9.68 12.39 26.76
CA LYS A 232 11.05 12.25 26.20
C LYS A 232 11.06 11.38 24.95
N SER A 233 10.31 10.29 24.94
CA SER A 233 10.18 9.39 23.76
C SER A 233 9.55 10.12 22.57
N ILE A 234 8.49 10.86 22.81
CA ILE A 234 7.83 11.69 21.79
C ILE A 234 8.80 12.73 21.20
N ALA A 235 9.59 13.41 22.05
CA ALA A 235 10.60 14.36 21.61
C ALA A 235 11.68 13.68 20.73
N ALA A 236 12.16 12.50 21.14
CA ALA A 236 13.16 11.75 20.40
C ALA A 236 12.66 11.27 19.03
N TYR A 237 11.40 10.87 18.91
CA TYR A 237 10.79 10.57 17.62
C TYR A 237 10.76 11.80 16.69
N ARG A 238 10.38 12.96 17.22
CA ARG A 238 10.37 14.21 16.45
C ARG A 238 11.78 14.63 15.99
N GLU A 239 12.78 14.45 16.82
CA GLU A 239 14.19 14.68 16.45
C GLU A 239 14.66 13.78 15.29
N LYS A 240 14.05 12.60 15.14
CA LYS A 240 14.27 11.70 14.01
C LYS A 240 13.35 11.99 12.81
N ASN A 241 12.58 13.08 12.84
CA ASN A 241 11.60 13.44 11.82
C ASN A 241 10.49 12.41 11.63
N LEU A 242 10.21 11.58 12.66
CA LEU A 242 9.10 10.63 12.61
C LEU A 242 7.78 11.34 12.91
N LYS A 243 6.77 11.03 12.12
CA LYS A 243 5.40 11.51 12.34
C LYS A 243 4.74 10.69 13.44
N LEU A 244 3.90 11.33 14.25
CA LEU A 244 3.26 10.68 15.40
C LEU A 244 1.75 10.73 15.29
N VAL A 245 1.07 9.67 15.71
CA VAL A 245 -0.40 9.56 15.73
C VAL A 245 -0.88 8.76 16.95
N GLY A 246 -2.11 9.00 17.38
CA GLY A 246 -2.80 8.20 18.40
C GLY A 246 -2.32 8.43 19.84
N GLY A 247 -1.30 9.24 20.06
CA GLY A 247 -0.76 9.60 21.37
C GLY A 247 -0.17 11.01 21.38
N GLY A 248 0.22 11.47 22.55
CA GLY A 248 0.78 12.82 22.72
C GLY A 248 1.12 13.13 24.17
N GLU A 249 1.73 14.29 24.40
CA GLU A 249 2.08 14.79 25.73
C GLU A 249 0.84 15.08 26.61
N ASN A 250 -0.32 15.22 25.96
CA ASN A 250 -1.60 15.47 26.60
C ASN A 250 -2.75 15.05 25.70
N LEU A 251 -3.98 15.04 26.23
CA LEU A 251 -5.18 14.62 25.48
C LEU A 251 -5.44 15.46 24.22
N ALA A 252 -5.12 16.76 24.24
CA ALA A 252 -5.31 17.62 23.08
C ALA A 252 -4.37 17.20 21.94
N ALA A 253 -3.09 16.97 22.26
CA ALA A 253 -2.11 16.49 21.29
C ALA A 253 -2.44 15.09 20.75
N ALA A 254 -2.93 14.18 21.60
CA ALA A 254 -3.29 12.82 21.21
C ALA A 254 -4.51 12.74 20.26
N LYS A 255 -5.34 13.78 20.19
CA LYS A 255 -6.53 13.84 19.33
C LYS A 255 -6.27 14.45 17.96
N ILE A 256 -5.06 14.92 17.69
CA ILE A 256 -4.73 15.57 16.43
C ILE A 256 -4.58 14.45 15.37
N PRO A 257 -5.41 14.44 14.31
CA PRO A 257 -5.21 13.55 13.19
C PRO A 257 -3.86 13.83 12.51
N LEU A 258 -3.24 12.80 11.99
CA LEU A 258 -2.01 12.94 11.24
C LEU A 258 -2.30 13.09 9.74
N ASP A 259 -1.94 14.22 9.17
CA ASP A 259 -1.87 14.39 7.72
C ASP A 259 -0.53 13.82 7.23
N VAL A 260 -0.59 12.63 6.62
CA VAL A 260 0.60 11.97 6.05
C VAL A 260 1.03 12.68 4.78
N ASN A 261 0.05 12.97 3.90
CA ASN A 261 0.16 13.83 2.73
C ASN A 261 -1.24 14.37 2.37
N ASP A 262 -1.38 15.08 1.24
CA ASP A 262 -2.64 15.69 0.79
C ASP A 262 -3.79 14.67 0.58
N GLN A 263 -3.49 13.39 0.49
CA GLN A 263 -4.46 12.31 0.19
C GLN A 263 -4.67 11.34 1.35
N ILE A 264 -3.72 11.23 2.28
CA ILE A 264 -3.72 10.23 3.36
C ILE A 264 -3.77 10.93 4.71
N LYS A 265 -4.80 10.62 5.49
CA LYS A 265 -4.98 11.04 6.88
C LYS A 265 -5.13 9.81 7.79
N LEU A 266 -4.53 9.86 8.96
CA LEU A 266 -4.60 8.83 10.00
C LEU A 266 -5.20 9.41 11.28
#